data_063024d723150046f5aa9b3443f616c4
#
_entry.id   063024d723150046f5aa9b3443f616c4
#
_cell.length_a   1.000
_cell.length_b   1.000
_cell.length_c   1.000
_cell.angle_alpha   90.00
_cell.angle_beta   90.00
_cell.angle_gamma   90.00
#
_symmetry.space_group_name_H-M   'P 1'
#
loop_
_entity.id
_entity.type
_entity.pdbx_description
1 polymer ?
#
loop_
_entity_poly.entity_id
_entity_poly.type
_entity_poly.pdbx_seq_one_letter_code
_entity_poly.pdbx_strand_id
1 'polypeptide(L)'
;MKYLLLITLFITSCVSAPKAQFYERTVPFDATSLSWVLEQGSSSIYGNSFISDNLAINQGPHTCAGYEVNLIPVNQYYEEVLGLVFDNFENSFWDRNTQSYDWDSAKASGLYTRQTTCDSQGNFEFTEISKGNYYIITAVSYEGGPFRTFPPSWKGGWLLKKIYVDGSKDQKVVIAR
;
A
#
# COMPACT_ATOMS: atom_id res chain seq x y z
N MET A 1 58.45 11.85 -31.58
CA MET A 1 57.00 12.00 -31.41
C MET A 1 56.56 11.05 -30.27
N LYS A 2 56.25 11.62 -29.08
CA LYS A 2 55.79 10.84 -27.92
C LYS A 2 54.27 10.95 -27.85
N TYR A 3 53.55 9.85 -28.06
CA TYR A 3 52.12 9.80 -27.88
C TYR A 3 51.80 9.65 -26.39
N LEU A 4 51.17 10.67 -25.83
CA LEU A 4 50.64 10.67 -24.46
C LEU A 4 49.25 10.01 -24.49
N LEU A 5 49.16 8.78 -23.97
CA LEU A 5 47.92 8.05 -23.85
C LEU A 5 47.16 8.60 -22.61
N LEU A 6 46.10 9.39 -22.84
CA LEU A 6 45.19 9.83 -21.77
C LEU A 6 44.24 8.67 -21.45
N ILE A 7 44.48 7.99 -20.33
CA ILE A 7 43.54 7.01 -19.77
C ILE A 7 42.47 7.79 -18.97
N THR A 8 41.29 7.95 -19.54
CA THR A 8 40.13 8.49 -18.82
C THR A 8 39.54 7.39 -17.93
N LEU A 9 39.74 7.55 -16.62
CA LEU A 9 39.17 6.65 -15.61
C LEU A 9 37.66 6.99 -15.49
N PHE A 10 36.81 6.15 -16.05
CA PHE A 10 35.36 6.22 -15.80
C PHE A 10 35.06 5.69 -14.39
N ILE A 11 34.83 6.60 -13.45
CA ILE A 11 34.31 6.25 -12.12
C ILE A 11 32.81 6.00 -12.27
N THR A 12 32.42 4.75 -12.44
CA THR A 12 31.01 4.34 -12.34
C THR A 12 30.62 4.40 -10.87
N SER A 13 30.00 5.50 -10.46
CA SER A 13 29.34 5.58 -9.16
C SER A 13 28.10 4.67 -9.19
N CYS A 14 28.21 3.49 -8.58
CA CYS A 14 27.02 2.69 -8.24
C CYS A 14 26.18 3.48 -7.23
N VAL A 15 25.10 4.09 -7.68
CA VAL A 15 24.06 4.62 -6.79
C VAL A 15 23.34 3.40 -6.22
N SER A 16 23.67 3.04 -4.97
CA SER A 16 22.94 2.01 -4.24
C SER A 16 21.54 2.53 -3.90
N ALA A 17 20.51 1.73 -4.19
CA ALA A 17 19.16 2.02 -3.72
C ALA A 17 19.15 2.18 -2.18
N PRO A 18 18.36 3.11 -1.64
CA PRO A 18 18.25 3.26 -0.20
C PRO A 18 17.77 1.94 0.42
N LYS A 19 18.48 1.48 1.44
CA LYS A 19 18.06 0.28 2.20
C LYS A 19 16.84 0.62 3.03
N ALA A 20 15.91 -0.33 3.16
CA ALA A 20 14.81 -0.22 4.12
C ALA A 20 15.38 0.00 5.53
N GLN A 21 14.78 0.91 6.27
CA GLN A 21 15.12 1.15 7.67
C GLN A 21 14.37 0.14 8.53
N PHE A 22 15.08 -0.65 9.33
CA PHE A 22 14.44 -1.56 10.28
C PHE A 22 13.81 -0.76 11.41
N TYR A 23 12.55 -1.07 11.71
CA TYR A 23 11.79 -0.51 12.82
C TYR A 23 11.49 -1.59 13.85
N GLU A 24 11.94 -1.39 15.08
CA GLU A 24 11.65 -2.27 16.21
C GLU A 24 10.29 -1.90 16.81
N ARG A 25 9.36 -2.84 16.78
CA ARG A 25 8.01 -2.63 17.33
C ARG A 25 8.03 -2.49 18.84
N THR A 26 7.22 -1.58 19.35
CA THR A 26 7.05 -1.34 20.79
C THR A 26 5.69 -1.82 21.31
N VAL A 27 4.67 -1.87 20.45
CA VAL A 27 3.32 -2.32 20.79
C VAL A 27 3.24 -3.84 20.64
N PRO A 28 2.98 -4.61 21.70
CA PRO A 28 2.84 -6.06 21.61
C PRO A 28 1.52 -6.41 20.90
N PHE A 29 1.54 -7.56 20.20
CA PHE A 29 0.33 -8.09 19.59
C PHE A 29 -0.60 -8.70 20.65
N ASP A 30 -1.83 -8.19 20.74
CA ASP A 30 -2.89 -8.70 21.60
C ASP A 30 -4.02 -9.33 20.78
N ALA A 31 -4.02 -10.66 20.71
CA ALA A 31 -5.04 -11.44 20.02
C ALA A 31 -6.45 -11.28 20.64
N THR A 32 -6.52 -11.04 21.96
CA THR A 32 -7.79 -10.95 22.67
C THR A 32 -8.58 -9.71 22.23
N SER A 33 -7.91 -8.59 22.05
CA SER A 33 -8.53 -7.32 21.59
C SER A 33 -9.06 -7.40 20.15
N LEU A 34 -8.64 -8.41 19.39
CA LEU A 34 -8.98 -8.62 17.98
C LEU A 34 -9.87 -9.86 17.73
N SER A 35 -10.31 -10.55 18.78
CA SER A 35 -11.10 -11.78 18.63
C SER A 35 -12.37 -11.60 17.79
N TRP A 36 -13.00 -10.44 17.87
CA TRP A 36 -14.19 -10.07 17.12
C TRP A 36 -13.98 -10.10 15.57
N VAL A 37 -12.76 -9.95 15.09
CA VAL A 37 -12.44 -10.01 13.65
C VAL A 37 -12.64 -11.41 13.08
N LEU A 38 -12.48 -12.44 13.92
CA LEU A 38 -12.63 -13.84 13.53
C LEU A 38 -14.09 -14.31 13.53
N GLU A 39 -15.00 -13.50 14.05
CA GLU A 39 -16.44 -13.80 14.00
C GLU A 39 -16.93 -13.65 12.55
N GLN A 40 -17.76 -14.57 12.12
CA GLN A 40 -18.40 -14.48 10.80
C GLN A 40 -19.40 -13.32 10.80
N GLY A 41 -19.09 -12.29 10.01
CA GLY A 41 -19.98 -11.17 9.82
C GLY A 41 -21.01 -11.39 8.71
N SER A 42 -21.91 -10.42 8.54
CA SER A 42 -22.94 -10.44 7.51
C SER A 42 -22.77 -9.35 6.45
N SER A 43 -21.73 -8.54 6.54
CA SER A 43 -21.48 -7.43 5.61
C SER A 43 -20.47 -7.79 4.54
N SER A 44 -20.65 -7.20 3.36
CA SER A 44 -19.64 -7.20 2.28
C SER A 44 -19.13 -5.80 2.00
N ILE A 45 -17.91 -5.71 1.57
CA ILE A 45 -17.26 -4.47 1.13
C ILE A 45 -16.93 -4.61 -0.36
N TYR A 46 -17.52 -3.76 -1.17
CA TYR A 46 -17.22 -3.64 -2.61
C TYR A 46 -16.44 -2.37 -2.83
N GLY A 47 -15.22 -2.49 -3.31
CA GLY A 47 -14.33 -1.36 -3.46
C GLY A 47 -13.81 -1.16 -4.87
N ASN A 48 -13.34 0.05 -5.14
CA ASN A 48 -12.56 0.38 -6.31
C ASN A 48 -11.41 1.30 -5.89
N SER A 49 -10.20 1.05 -6.42
CA SER A 49 -9.04 1.87 -6.07
C SER A 49 -8.28 2.32 -7.31
N PHE A 50 -7.90 3.61 -7.32
CA PHE A 50 -7.15 4.22 -8.42
C PHE A 50 -6.41 5.48 -8.02
N ILE A 51 -5.45 5.88 -8.87
CA ILE A 51 -4.78 7.19 -8.84
C ILE A 51 -5.10 7.91 -10.15
N SER A 52 -5.57 9.17 -10.05
CA SER A 52 -5.76 10.05 -11.19
C SER A 52 -4.54 10.96 -11.32
N ASP A 53 -3.70 10.75 -12.33
CA ASP A 53 -2.58 11.63 -12.62
C ASP A 53 -3.02 12.69 -13.66
N ASN A 54 -3.31 13.90 -13.19
CA ASN A 54 -3.72 15.01 -14.06
C ASN A 54 -2.60 15.51 -14.99
N LEU A 55 -1.37 15.05 -14.79
CA LEU A 55 -0.21 15.40 -15.63
C LEU A 55 -0.04 14.46 -16.83
N ALA A 56 -0.70 13.34 -16.84
CA ALA A 56 -0.66 12.39 -17.95
C ALA A 56 -1.69 12.77 -19.00
N ILE A 57 -1.28 13.49 -20.01
CA ILE A 57 -2.12 13.84 -21.16
C ILE A 57 -2.63 12.54 -21.81
N ASN A 58 -3.94 12.31 -21.77
CA ASN A 58 -4.66 11.16 -22.36
C ASN A 58 -4.46 9.80 -21.69
N GLN A 59 -4.02 9.72 -20.45
CA GLN A 59 -4.09 8.48 -19.68
C GLN A 59 -5.24 8.57 -18.67
N GLY A 60 -6.12 7.58 -18.69
CA GLY A 60 -7.17 7.41 -17.67
C GLY A 60 -6.58 7.12 -16.29
N PRO A 61 -7.44 6.90 -15.28
CA PRO A 61 -6.99 6.56 -13.94
C PRO A 61 -6.19 5.25 -13.94
N HIS A 62 -5.10 5.21 -13.19
CA HIS A 62 -4.31 4.02 -12.95
C HIS A 62 -4.91 3.26 -11.77
N THR A 63 -5.34 2.03 -11.99
CA THR A 63 -6.04 1.23 -11.00
C THR A 63 -5.09 0.34 -10.19
N CYS A 64 -5.59 -0.26 -9.09
CA CYS A 64 -4.87 -1.28 -8.33
C CYS A 64 -4.86 -2.66 -9.01
N ALA A 65 -5.18 -2.78 -10.29
CA ALA A 65 -5.27 -4.04 -11.02
C ALA A 65 -4.07 -4.97 -10.75
N GLY A 66 -4.36 -6.20 -10.27
CA GLY A 66 -3.35 -7.20 -9.91
C GLY A 66 -2.64 -6.95 -8.57
N TYR A 67 -2.88 -5.83 -7.90
CA TYR A 67 -2.34 -5.59 -6.56
C TYR A 67 -3.24 -6.18 -5.48
N GLU A 68 -2.60 -6.57 -4.39
CA GLU A 68 -3.29 -7.02 -3.19
C GLU A 68 -4.00 -5.87 -2.50
N VAL A 69 -5.16 -6.19 -1.94
CA VAL A 69 -5.93 -5.31 -1.05
C VAL A 69 -5.98 -5.97 0.31
N ASN A 70 -5.54 -5.26 1.33
CA ASN A 70 -5.52 -5.73 2.71
C ASN A 70 -6.60 -5.01 3.52
N LEU A 71 -7.43 -5.77 4.22
CA LEU A 71 -8.37 -5.30 5.21
C LEU A 71 -7.81 -5.57 6.58
N ILE A 72 -7.45 -4.53 7.31
CA ILE A 72 -6.72 -4.57 8.59
C ILE A 72 -7.61 -3.96 9.67
N PRO A 73 -7.86 -4.64 10.82
CA PRO A 73 -8.64 -4.06 11.90
C PRO A 73 -7.90 -2.87 12.54
N VAL A 74 -8.65 -1.86 12.94
CA VAL A 74 -8.09 -0.72 13.69
C VAL A 74 -7.65 -1.18 15.06
N ASN A 75 -6.32 -1.12 15.30
CA ASN A 75 -5.69 -1.50 16.55
C ASN A 75 -4.30 -0.87 16.64
N GLN A 76 -3.86 -0.51 17.84
CA GLN A 76 -2.57 0.14 18.08
C GLN A 76 -1.38 -0.64 17.50
N TYR A 77 -1.44 -1.98 17.55
CA TYR A 77 -0.40 -2.83 16.95
C TYR A 77 -0.19 -2.56 15.45
N TYR A 78 -1.26 -2.41 14.67
CA TYR A 78 -1.15 -2.09 13.25
C TYR A 78 -0.85 -0.61 13.02
N GLU A 79 -1.47 0.28 13.83
CA GLU A 79 -1.27 1.73 13.71
C GLU A 79 0.17 2.15 13.95
N GLU A 80 0.92 1.42 14.81
CA GLU A 80 2.33 1.69 15.06
C GLU A 80 3.16 1.70 13.78
N VAL A 81 2.99 0.72 12.90
CA VAL A 81 3.75 0.65 11.63
C VAL A 81 3.10 1.45 10.51
N LEU A 82 1.78 1.55 10.49
CA LEU A 82 1.09 2.40 9.52
C LEU A 82 1.45 3.87 9.71
N GLY A 83 1.64 4.31 10.96
CA GLY A 83 2.07 5.67 11.30
C GLY A 83 3.49 6.02 10.87
N LEU A 84 4.33 5.03 10.49
CA LEU A 84 5.64 5.31 9.90
C LEU A 84 5.55 5.86 8.47
N VAL A 85 4.45 5.56 7.78
CA VAL A 85 4.32 5.83 6.34
C VAL A 85 3.10 6.68 5.99
N PHE A 86 2.05 6.65 6.81
CA PHE A 86 0.83 7.42 6.56
C PHE A 86 0.69 8.57 7.57
N ASP A 87 0.55 9.80 7.07
CA ASP A 87 0.41 11.01 7.89
C ASP A 87 -0.92 11.06 8.66
N ASN A 88 -1.96 10.40 8.13
CA ASN A 88 -3.26 10.24 8.77
C ASN A 88 -3.89 8.90 8.41
N PHE A 89 -4.86 8.47 9.22
CA PHE A 89 -5.48 7.16 9.05
C PHE A 89 -6.87 7.20 8.37
N GLU A 90 -7.43 8.39 8.09
CA GLU A 90 -8.76 8.48 7.49
C GLU A 90 -8.72 8.25 5.97
N ASN A 91 -7.83 8.93 5.27
CA ASN A 91 -7.56 8.75 3.85
C ASN A 91 -6.17 9.29 3.54
N SER A 92 -5.24 8.43 3.17
CA SER A 92 -3.85 8.81 3.01
C SER A 92 -3.18 8.09 1.85
N PHE A 93 -2.06 8.64 1.43
CA PHE A 93 -1.23 8.11 0.36
C PHE A 93 0.24 8.18 0.78
N TRP A 94 0.95 7.09 0.56
CA TRP A 94 2.39 7.01 0.74
C TRP A 94 3.06 6.73 -0.60
N ASP A 95 3.89 7.69 -1.06
CA ASP A 95 4.61 7.57 -2.33
C ASP A 95 5.67 6.47 -2.25
N ARG A 96 5.69 5.59 -3.24
CA ARG A 96 6.64 4.47 -3.31
C ARG A 96 8.11 4.88 -3.35
N ASN A 97 8.40 6.14 -3.71
CA ASN A 97 9.75 6.68 -3.81
C ASN A 97 10.26 7.28 -2.47
N THR A 98 9.45 7.21 -1.42
CA THR A 98 9.84 7.65 -0.08
C THR A 98 10.59 6.55 0.68
N GLN A 99 11.02 6.86 1.92
CA GLN A 99 11.70 5.91 2.78
C GLN A 99 10.82 4.66 3.01
N SER A 100 11.40 3.48 2.80
CA SER A 100 10.78 2.21 3.17
C SER A 100 11.24 1.75 4.55
N TYR A 101 10.39 0.95 5.20
CA TYR A 101 10.65 0.37 6.51
C TYR A 101 10.44 -1.14 6.47
N ASP A 102 11.28 -1.85 7.22
CA ASP A 102 11.10 -3.27 7.54
C ASP A 102 10.78 -3.38 9.03
N TRP A 103 9.95 -4.33 9.41
CA TRP A 103 9.60 -4.61 10.79
C TRP A 103 9.24 -6.08 11.00
N ASP A 104 9.45 -6.57 12.20
CA ASP A 104 8.98 -7.88 12.61
C ASP A 104 7.48 -7.84 12.90
N SER A 105 6.75 -8.82 12.37
CA SER A 105 5.33 -9.02 12.65
C SER A 105 5.12 -10.28 13.47
N ALA A 106 4.25 -10.21 14.47
CA ALA A 106 3.82 -11.40 15.17
C ALA A 106 3.17 -12.39 14.19
N LYS A 107 3.59 -13.65 14.18
CA LYS A 107 3.05 -14.65 13.25
C LYS A 107 1.53 -14.75 13.28
N ALA A 108 0.92 -14.57 14.45
CA ALA A 108 -0.52 -14.61 14.62
C ALA A 108 -1.23 -13.37 14.02
N SER A 109 -0.56 -12.24 13.82
CA SER A 109 -1.22 -11.01 13.35
C SER A 109 -1.88 -11.17 11.97
N GLY A 110 -1.30 -11.99 11.09
CA GLY A 110 -1.87 -12.28 9.77
C GLY A 110 -3.23 -12.98 9.81
N LEU A 111 -3.57 -13.67 10.89
CA LEU A 111 -4.88 -14.32 11.05
C LEU A 111 -6.03 -13.31 11.23
N TYR A 112 -5.70 -12.09 11.64
CA TYR A 112 -6.67 -11.02 11.93
C TYR A 112 -6.79 -10.01 10.79
N THR A 113 -6.11 -10.27 9.68
CA THR A 113 -6.23 -9.47 8.45
C THR A 113 -6.87 -10.31 7.37
N ARG A 114 -7.57 -9.65 6.45
CA ARG A 114 -8.09 -10.29 5.25
C ARG A 114 -7.43 -9.72 4.02
N GLN A 115 -7.29 -10.55 2.99
CA GLN A 115 -6.62 -10.17 1.75
C GLN A 115 -7.46 -10.60 0.55
N THR A 116 -7.51 -9.75 -0.45
CA THR A 116 -8.06 -10.03 -1.77
C THR A 116 -7.17 -9.37 -2.83
N THR A 117 -7.52 -9.49 -4.10
CA THR A 117 -6.77 -8.89 -5.21
C THR A 117 -7.70 -8.03 -6.05
N CYS A 118 -7.22 -6.87 -6.50
CA CYS A 118 -7.96 -6.05 -7.45
C CYS A 118 -8.08 -6.74 -8.82
N ASP A 119 -9.27 -6.68 -9.41
CA ASP A 119 -9.49 -7.08 -10.79
C ASP A 119 -8.85 -6.10 -11.80
N SER A 120 -8.99 -6.37 -13.10
CA SER A 120 -8.43 -5.53 -14.17
C SER A 120 -8.98 -4.11 -14.21
N GLN A 121 -10.10 -3.84 -13.55
CA GLN A 121 -10.74 -2.53 -13.47
C GLN A 121 -10.45 -1.83 -12.12
N GLY A 122 -9.71 -2.48 -11.24
CA GLY A 122 -9.38 -1.98 -9.91
C GLY A 122 -10.49 -2.23 -8.87
N ASN A 123 -11.43 -3.12 -9.14
CA ASN A 123 -12.43 -3.49 -8.16
C ASN A 123 -11.92 -4.61 -7.26
N PHE A 124 -12.40 -4.61 -6.03
CA PHE A 124 -12.14 -5.65 -5.04
C PHE A 124 -13.36 -5.91 -4.16
N GLU A 125 -13.38 -7.07 -3.52
CA GLU A 125 -14.47 -7.49 -2.65
C GLU A 125 -13.94 -8.20 -1.42
N PHE A 126 -14.58 -7.93 -0.28
CA PHE A 126 -14.49 -8.71 0.95
C PHE A 126 -15.89 -9.10 1.39
N THR A 127 -16.09 -10.36 1.74
CA THR A 127 -17.38 -10.90 2.21
C THR A 127 -17.30 -11.35 3.66
N GLU A 128 -18.43 -11.51 4.32
CA GLU A 128 -18.54 -12.03 5.69
C GLU A 128 -17.71 -11.23 6.70
N ILE A 129 -17.75 -9.90 6.57
CA ILE A 129 -16.98 -9.00 7.43
C ILE A 129 -17.76 -8.68 8.70
N SER A 130 -17.09 -8.88 9.84
CA SER A 130 -17.62 -8.55 11.17
C SER A 130 -17.75 -7.03 11.32
N LYS A 131 -18.68 -6.61 12.20
CA LYS A 131 -18.83 -5.22 12.58
C LYS A 131 -17.57 -4.68 13.25
N GLY A 132 -17.06 -3.52 12.80
CA GLY A 132 -15.89 -2.89 13.40
C GLY A 132 -15.26 -1.81 12.53
N ASN A 133 -14.16 -1.28 13.01
CA ASN A 133 -13.33 -0.31 12.27
C ASN A 133 -12.17 -1.03 11.58
N TYR A 134 -11.95 -0.69 10.32
CA TYR A 134 -10.90 -1.28 9.50
C TYR A 134 -10.14 -0.24 8.69
N TYR A 135 -8.92 -0.58 8.35
CA TYR A 135 -8.14 0.05 7.29
C TYR A 135 -8.19 -0.82 6.04
N ILE A 136 -8.42 -0.20 4.89
CA ILE A 136 -8.21 -0.83 3.59
C ILE A 136 -6.93 -0.23 3.01
N ILE A 137 -6.01 -1.10 2.61
CA ILE A 137 -4.71 -0.70 2.07
C ILE A 137 -4.46 -1.44 0.77
N THR A 138 -4.09 -0.72 -0.27
CA THR A 138 -3.68 -1.30 -1.55
C THR A 138 -2.64 -0.43 -2.23
N ALA A 139 -1.95 -0.99 -3.22
CA ALA A 139 -1.00 -0.27 -4.02
C ALA A 139 -1.54 0.05 -5.41
N VAL A 140 -1.08 1.15 -5.97
CA VAL A 140 -1.23 1.48 -7.39
C VAL A 140 0.15 1.86 -7.92
N SER A 141 0.61 1.22 -8.99
CA SER A 141 1.89 1.55 -9.61
C SER A 141 1.76 1.56 -11.12
N TYR A 142 2.36 2.56 -11.74
CA TYR A 142 2.32 2.77 -13.18
C TYR A 142 3.61 3.37 -13.70
N GLU A 143 3.89 3.19 -14.99
CA GLU A 143 5.02 3.83 -15.66
C GLU A 143 4.71 5.31 -15.88
N GLY A 144 5.51 6.19 -15.29
CA GLY A 144 5.30 7.64 -15.35
C GLY A 144 6.08 8.31 -16.47
N GLY A 145 5.56 9.47 -16.89
CA GLY A 145 6.21 10.36 -17.88
C GLY A 145 5.49 10.35 -19.24
N PRO A 146 5.68 11.44 -20.03
CA PRO A 146 5.06 11.58 -21.35
C PRO A 146 5.70 10.67 -22.41
N PHE A 147 6.88 10.14 -22.12
CA PHE A 147 7.61 9.22 -23.00
C PHE A 147 8.11 8.04 -22.17
N ARG A 148 8.12 6.84 -22.76
CA ARG A 148 8.77 5.69 -22.15
C ARG A 148 10.25 6.00 -21.99
N THR A 149 10.69 6.03 -20.73
CA THR A 149 12.11 6.23 -20.38
C THR A 149 12.79 4.89 -20.17
N PHE A 150 14.08 4.82 -20.42
CA PHE A 150 14.86 3.65 -20.05
C PHE A 150 15.99 4.08 -19.09
N PRO A 151 16.02 3.57 -17.85
CA PRO A 151 15.08 2.64 -17.24
C PRO A 151 13.70 3.26 -17.01
N PRO A 152 12.62 2.43 -16.89
CA PRO A 152 11.28 2.92 -16.65
C PRO A 152 11.19 3.74 -15.35
N SER A 153 10.52 4.88 -15.40
CA SER A 153 10.21 5.68 -14.21
C SER A 153 8.87 5.22 -13.63
N TRP A 154 8.91 4.49 -12.53
CA TRP A 154 7.71 4.03 -11.84
C TRP A 154 7.18 5.08 -10.89
N LYS A 155 5.88 5.34 -10.97
CA LYS A 155 5.12 6.21 -10.08
C LYS A 155 4.07 5.43 -9.31
N GLY A 156 3.36 6.12 -8.40
CA GLY A 156 2.33 5.55 -7.57
C GLY A 156 2.80 5.30 -6.15
N GLY A 157 2.05 4.49 -5.43
CA GLY A 157 2.33 4.22 -4.02
C GLY A 157 1.21 3.44 -3.36
N TRP A 158 1.12 3.55 -2.06
CA TRP A 158 0.13 2.88 -1.24
C TRP A 158 -0.98 3.86 -0.86
N LEU A 159 -2.20 3.39 -0.98
CA LEU A 159 -3.41 4.09 -0.60
C LEU A 159 -3.98 3.45 0.65
N LEU A 160 -4.37 4.26 1.63
CA LEU A 160 -5.02 3.84 2.86
C LEU A 160 -6.35 4.56 3.01
N LYS A 161 -7.38 3.83 3.43
CA LYS A 161 -8.67 4.39 3.82
C LYS A 161 -9.23 3.68 5.04
N LYS A 162 -9.63 4.45 6.05
CA LYS A 162 -10.37 3.95 7.19
C LYS A 162 -11.85 3.85 6.87
N ILE A 163 -12.48 2.76 7.32
CA ILE A 163 -13.91 2.51 7.19
C ILE A 163 -14.48 1.96 8.48
N TYR A 164 -15.78 2.14 8.65
CA TYR A 164 -16.54 1.47 9.70
C TYR A 164 -17.58 0.54 9.08
N VAL A 165 -17.53 -0.74 9.42
CA VAL A 165 -18.50 -1.76 9.03
C VAL A 165 -19.54 -1.88 10.13
N ASP A 166 -20.81 -1.56 9.84
CA ASP A 166 -21.88 -1.55 10.85
C ASP A 166 -22.46 -2.94 11.14
N GLY A 167 -22.15 -3.93 10.32
CA GLY A 167 -22.59 -5.31 10.46
C GLY A 167 -23.99 -5.59 9.90
N SER A 168 -24.64 -4.62 9.28
CA SER A 168 -26.03 -4.77 8.79
C SER A 168 -26.20 -4.53 7.29
N LYS A 169 -25.19 -3.95 6.63
CA LYS A 169 -25.25 -3.51 5.23
C LYS A 169 -23.96 -3.79 4.49
N ASP A 170 -24.12 -4.01 3.21
CA ASP A 170 -22.99 -3.97 2.27
C ASP A 170 -22.54 -2.52 2.05
N GLN A 171 -21.25 -2.34 1.88
CA GLN A 171 -20.63 -1.03 1.70
C GLN A 171 -19.96 -0.90 0.36
N LYS A 172 -20.08 0.29 -0.25
CA LYS A 172 -19.25 0.67 -1.41
C LYS A 172 -18.17 1.64 -0.99
N VAL A 173 -16.94 1.37 -1.36
CA VAL A 173 -15.77 2.14 -0.97
C VAL A 173 -14.97 2.54 -2.21
N VAL A 174 -14.62 3.81 -2.31
CA VAL A 174 -13.65 4.29 -3.30
C VAL A 174 -12.41 4.78 -2.57
N ILE A 175 -11.24 4.30 -3.01
CA ILE A 175 -9.94 4.70 -2.49
C ILE A 175 -9.20 5.34 -3.64
N ALA A 176 -9.07 6.66 -3.61
CA ALA A 176 -8.52 7.39 -4.75
C ALA A 176 -7.61 8.54 -4.30
N ARG A 177 -6.70 8.91 -5.20
CA ARG A 177 -5.88 10.11 -5.15
C ARG A 177 -5.93 10.85 -6.48
#